data_010754ccb05b5d4714de7774af8f8b24
#
_entry.id   010754ccb05b5d4714de7774af8f8b24
#
_cell.length_a   1.000
_cell.length_b   1.000
_cell.length_c   1.000
_cell.angle_alpha   90.00
_cell.angle_beta   90.00
_cell.angle_gamma   90.00
#
_symmetry.space_group_name_H-M   'P 1'
#
loop_
_entity.id
_entity.type
_entity.pdbx_description
1 polymer ?
#
loop_
_entity_poly.entity_id
_entity_poly.type
_entity_poly.pdbx_seq_one_letter_code
_entity_poly.pdbx_strand_id
1 'polypeptide(L)'
;MKIVKKLKGIISWHFYNDDEINVVMETVLSLSEGNTDATVPVLTNLFKGSDGDEVTNLYLITSQDENRLYIDNEQKKLILNIRFEDLTKIITVMQGFLKDKKTPTADMLQIFIAKKEYMLVGFNQQYKRWLKKPKKEQKEENK
;
A
#
# COMPACT_ATOMS: atom_id res chain seq x y z
N MET A 1 2.79 -8.41 1.79
CA MET A 1 2.60 -7.11 1.11
C MET A 1 3.78 -6.20 1.37
N LYS A 2 3.91 -5.15 0.60
CA LYS A 2 5.13 -4.37 0.59
C LYS A 2 4.83 -2.91 0.32
N ILE A 3 5.44 -2.01 1.08
CA ILE A 3 5.28 -0.58 0.85
C ILE A 3 6.68 0.01 0.65
N VAL A 4 6.92 0.60 -0.51
CA VAL A 4 8.25 1.04 -0.92
C VAL A 4 8.21 2.30 -1.76
N LYS A 5 9.33 2.98 -1.83
CA LYS A 5 9.51 4.11 -2.72
C LYS A 5 10.01 3.56 -4.04
N LYS A 6 9.23 3.71 -5.10
CA LYS A 6 9.61 3.17 -6.41
C LYS A 6 10.18 4.23 -7.32
N LEU A 7 9.48 5.33 -7.46
CA LEU A 7 9.89 6.40 -8.35
C LEU A 7 9.82 7.70 -7.60
N LYS A 8 10.41 8.74 -8.17
CA LYS A 8 10.36 10.05 -7.57
C LYS A 8 8.90 10.48 -7.41
N GLY A 9 8.53 10.81 -6.21
CA GLY A 9 7.17 11.27 -5.92
C GLY A 9 6.13 10.19 -5.76
N ILE A 10 6.53 8.92 -5.81
CA ILE A 10 5.58 7.81 -5.69
C ILE A 10 6.00 6.83 -4.61
N ILE A 11 5.06 6.50 -3.74
CA ILE A 11 5.18 5.43 -2.77
C ILE A 11 4.22 4.35 -3.23
N SER A 12 4.71 3.12 -3.39
CA SER A 12 3.90 2.02 -3.90
C SER A 12 3.55 1.05 -2.79
N TRP A 13 2.30 0.62 -2.77
CA TRP A 13 1.84 -0.40 -1.83
C TRP A 13 1.43 -1.61 -2.65
N HIS A 14 2.19 -2.69 -2.55
CA HIS A 14 2.00 -3.89 -3.36
C HIS A 14 1.31 -4.98 -2.57
N PHE A 15 0.26 -5.54 -3.16
CA PHE A 15 -0.49 -6.65 -2.59
C PHE A 15 -0.28 -7.85 -3.50
N TYR A 16 0.10 -8.98 -2.93
CA TYR A 16 0.44 -10.16 -3.72
C TYR A 16 -0.72 -11.14 -3.87
N ASN A 17 -1.75 -10.98 -3.04
CA ASN A 17 -2.93 -11.83 -3.14
C ASN A 17 -4.12 -11.15 -2.48
N ASP A 18 -5.29 -11.74 -2.65
CA ASP A 18 -6.53 -11.17 -2.14
C ASP A 18 -6.59 -11.15 -0.61
N ASP A 19 -5.93 -12.09 0.04
CA ASP A 19 -5.93 -12.11 1.51
C ASP A 19 -5.28 -10.88 2.08
N GLU A 20 -4.20 -10.41 1.46
CA GLU A 20 -3.54 -9.19 1.93
C GLU A 20 -4.42 -7.96 1.73
N ILE A 21 -5.14 -7.92 0.63
CA ILE A 21 -6.07 -6.83 0.36
C ILE A 21 -7.16 -6.82 1.42
N ASN A 22 -7.68 -7.99 1.77
CA ASN A 22 -8.72 -8.11 2.79
C ASN A 22 -8.22 -7.65 4.15
N VAL A 23 -6.97 -7.97 4.49
CA VAL A 23 -6.39 -7.54 5.76
C VAL A 23 -6.34 -6.03 5.85
N VAL A 24 -5.90 -5.36 4.79
CA VAL A 24 -5.85 -3.91 4.79
C VAL A 24 -7.25 -3.33 4.88
N MET A 25 -8.18 -3.87 4.12
CA MET A 25 -9.54 -3.36 4.12
C MET A 25 -10.18 -3.49 5.50
N GLU A 26 -10.01 -4.64 6.15
CA GLU A 26 -10.55 -4.84 7.49
C GLU A 26 -9.89 -3.91 8.50
N THR A 27 -8.60 -3.68 8.35
CA THR A 27 -7.88 -2.80 9.24
C THR A 27 -8.38 -1.36 9.10
N VAL A 28 -8.61 -0.91 7.88
CA VAL A 28 -9.12 0.43 7.63
C VAL A 28 -10.57 0.56 8.14
N LEU A 29 -11.37 -0.47 7.96
CA LEU A 29 -12.73 -0.46 8.51
C LEU A 29 -12.70 -0.35 10.03
N SER A 30 -11.77 -1.03 10.66
CA SER A 30 -11.60 -0.96 12.10
C SER A 30 -11.27 0.46 12.55
N LEU A 31 -10.44 1.16 11.78
CA LEU A 31 -10.15 2.55 12.09
C LEU A 31 -11.39 3.42 12.01
N SER A 32 -12.24 3.18 11.02
CA SER A 32 -13.44 3.97 10.85
C SER A 32 -14.42 3.74 12.00
N GLU A 33 -14.24 2.66 12.74
CA GLU A 33 -15.06 2.35 13.91
C GLU A 33 -14.43 2.81 15.21
N GLY A 34 -13.30 3.51 15.14
CA GLY A 34 -12.68 4.08 16.31
C GLY A 34 -11.56 3.25 16.93
N ASN A 35 -11.14 2.17 16.29
CA ASN A 35 -10.06 1.35 16.80
C ASN A 35 -8.73 2.07 16.58
N THR A 36 -7.85 2.06 17.57
CA THR A 36 -6.58 2.77 17.46
C THR A 36 -5.38 1.85 17.37
N ASP A 37 -5.59 0.54 17.39
CA ASP A 37 -4.48 -0.41 17.39
C ASP A 37 -4.36 -1.15 16.07
N ALA A 38 -4.55 -0.45 15.00
CA ALA A 38 -4.56 -1.08 13.68
C ALA A 38 -3.14 -1.21 13.13
N THR A 39 -2.69 -2.42 12.88
CA THR A 39 -1.37 -2.65 12.30
C THR A 39 -1.46 -3.68 11.18
N VAL A 40 -0.52 -3.57 10.24
CA VAL A 40 -0.42 -4.48 9.12
C VAL A 40 1.05 -4.82 8.92
N PRO A 41 1.43 -6.11 8.87
CA PRO A 41 2.83 -6.47 8.62
C PRO A 41 3.19 -6.18 7.16
N VAL A 42 4.34 -5.55 6.93
CA VAL A 42 4.77 -5.19 5.58
C VAL A 42 6.28 -5.35 5.44
N LEU A 43 6.72 -5.47 4.19
CA LEU A 43 8.12 -5.30 3.83
C LEU A 43 8.31 -3.88 3.36
N THR A 44 9.44 -3.27 3.64
CA THR A 44 9.68 -1.90 3.22
C THR A 44 11.16 -1.62 3.01
N ASN A 45 11.46 -0.69 2.10
CA ASN A 45 12.80 -0.20 1.88
C ASN A 45 12.95 1.25 2.33
N LEU A 46 12.02 1.72 3.16
CA LEU A 46 11.96 3.15 3.50
C LEU A 46 12.87 3.56 4.65
N PHE A 47 13.44 2.63 5.38
CA PHE A 47 14.32 2.98 6.49
C PHE A 47 15.70 3.36 6.00
N LYS A 48 16.30 4.34 6.66
CA LYS A 48 17.65 4.77 6.33
C LYS A 48 18.63 3.65 6.62
N GLY A 49 19.57 3.45 5.71
CA GLY A 49 20.61 2.45 5.92
C GLY A 49 20.18 1.02 5.63
N SER A 50 18.97 0.83 5.12
CA SER A 50 18.53 -0.50 4.76
C SER A 50 19.20 -0.96 3.48
N ASP A 51 19.63 -2.20 3.46
CA ASP A 51 20.23 -2.78 2.26
C ASP A 51 19.21 -3.53 1.44
N GLY A 52 17.97 -3.25 1.62
CA GLY A 52 16.90 -3.92 0.90
C GLY A 52 15.66 -3.84 1.72
N ASP A 53 14.74 -4.76 1.50
CA ASP A 53 13.47 -4.73 2.21
C ASP A 53 13.61 -5.29 3.62
N GLU A 54 12.97 -4.64 4.56
CA GLU A 54 12.93 -5.10 5.95
C GLU A 54 11.50 -5.38 6.34
N VAL A 55 11.29 -6.39 7.16
CA VAL A 55 9.97 -6.73 7.70
C VAL A 55 9.68 -5.79 8.86
N THR A 56 8.50 -5.17 8.84
CA THR A 56 8.09 -4.28 9.92
C THR A 56 6.57 -4.27 10.00
N ASN A 57 6.05 -3.50 10.92
CA ASN A 57 4.61 -3.27 11.02
C ASN A 57 4.30 -1.86 10.56
N LEU A 58 3.25 -1.74 9.77
CA LEU A 58 2.69 -0.46 9.39
C LEU A 58 1.55 -0.18 10.35
N TYR A 59 1.68 0.89 11.12
CA TYR A 59 0.64 1.30 12.03
C TYR A 59 -0.28 2.27 11.31
N LEU A 60 -1.57 1.99 11.31
CA LEU A 60 -2.55 2.86 10.66
C LEU A 60 -3.28 3.64 11.75
N ILE A 61 -3.28 4.95 11.61
CA ILE A 61 -4.01 5.82 12.53
C ILE A 61 -4.83 6.80 11.71
N THR A 62 -5.78 7.44 12.33
CA THR A 62 -6.62 8.39 11.62
C THR A 62 -6.73 9.68 12.41
N SER A 63 -6.78 10.79 11.68
CA SER A 63 -6.97 12.11 12.28
C SER A 63 -7.60 13.01 11.24
N GLN A 64 -7.84 14.26 11.61
CA GLN A 64 -8.40 15.25 10.72
C GLN A 64 -7.32 16.08 10.02
N ASP A 65 -6.05 15.80 10.35
CA ASP A 65 -4.97 16.52 9.73
C ASP A 65 -4.71 15.97 8.32
N GLU A 66 -3.51 16.11 7.84
CA GLU A 66 -3.20 15.65 6.50
C GLU A 66 -2.79 14.18 6.51
N ASN A 67 -2.86 13.54 5.37
CA ASN A 67 -2.37 12.18 5.20
C ASN A 67 -0.85 12.22 5.23
N ARG A 68 -0.25 11.46 6.14
CA ARG A 68 1.19 11.55 6.34
C ARG A 68 1.77 10.20 6.72
N LEU A 69 2.92 9.89 6.15
CA LEU A 69 3.65 8.68 6.51
C LEU A 69 4.85 9.08 7.35
N TYR A 70 4.88 8.57 8.58
CA TYR A 70 6.00 8.80 9.49
C TYR A 70 6.92 7.59 9.43
N ILE A 71 8.20 7.83 9.22
CA ILE A 71 9.20 6.77 9.15
C ILE A 71 10.07 6.87 10.39
N ASP A 72 9.90 5.93 11.31
CA ASP A 72 10.67 5.90 12.54
C ASP A 72 11.87 4.99 12.33
N ASN A 73 13.02 5.59 12.04
CA ASN A 73 14.23 4.82 11.74
C ASN A 73 14.83 4.15 12.97
N GLU A 74 14.58 4.68 14.14
CA GLU A 74 15.13 4.09 15.35
C GLU A 74 14.38 2.84 15.74
N GLN A 75 13.07 2.91 15.80
CA GLN A 75 12.25 1.78 16.20
C GLN A 75 11.87 0.90 15.01
N LYS A 76 12.25 1.31 13.81
CA LYS A 76 11.97 0.55 12.59
C LYS A 76 10.49 0.27 12.44
N LYS A 77 9.70 1.33 12.46
CA LYS A 77 8.28 1.20 12.21
C LYS A 77 7.78 2.32 11.33
N LEU A 78 6.67 2.05 10.66
CA LEU A 78 6.01 3.02 9.80
C LEU A 78 4.66 3.35 10.40
N ILE A 79 4.29 4.62 10.35
CA ILE A 79 2.98 5.05 10.84
C ILE A 79 2.33 5.85 9.72
N LEU A 80 1.20 5.36 9.22
CA LEU A 80 0.46 6.06 8.19
C LEU A 80 -0.78 6.69 8.80
N ASN A 81 -0.78 8.01 8.84
CA ASN A 81 -1.93 8.77 9.29
C ASN A 81 -2.82 9.03 8.09
N ILE A 82 -4.09 8.61 8.18
CA ILE A 82 -5.06 8.79 7.11
C ILE A 82 -6.14 9.71 7.64
N ARG A 83 -6.45 10.77 6.90
CA ARG A 83 -7.54 11.64 7.30
C ARG A 83 -8.81 10.82 7.35
N PHE A 84 -9.63 11.08 8.36
CA PHE A 84 -10.84 10.32 8.55
C PHE A 84 -11.70 10.30 7.30
N GLU A 85 -11.81 11.43 6.63
CA GLU A 85 -12.64 11.54 5.44
C GLU A 85 -12.05 10.79 4.24
N ASP A 86 -10.80 10.37 4.31
CA ASP A 86 -10.17 9.63 3.21
C ASP A 86 -10.17 8.12 3.42
N LEU A 87 -10.65 7.64 4.56
CA LEU A 87 -10.70 6.20 4.81
C LEU A 87 -11.55 5.47 3.77
N THR A 88 -12.67 6.06 3.39
CA THR A 88 -13.56 5.47 2.40
C THR A 88 -12.86 5.29 1.06
N LYS A 89 -11.96 6.21 0.73
CA LYS A 89 -11.26 6.14 -0.54
C LYS A 89 -10.39 4.89 -0.61
N ILE A 90 -9.69 4.58 0.48
CA ILE A 90 -8.88 3.38 0.51
C ILE A 90 -9.74 2.14 0.42
N ILE A 91 -10.85 2.12 1.14
CA ILE A 91 -11.76 0.98 1.10
C ILE A 91 -12.26 0.76 -0.32
N THR A 92 -12.62 1.83 -1.02
CA THR A 92 -13.11 1.74 -2.38
C THR A 92 -12.04 1.16 -3.32
N VAL A 93 -10.79 1.58 -3.16
CA VAL A 93 -9.71 1.05 -3.97
C VAL A 93 -9.51 -0.44 -3.69
N MET A 94 -9.55 -0.84 -2.43
CA MET A 94 -9.40 -2.24 -2.05
C MET A 94 -10.53 -3.09 -2.61
N GLN A 95 -11.75 -2.59 -2.55
CA GLN A 95 -12.89 -3.29 -3.12
C GLN A 95 -12.75 -3.43 -4.63
N GLY A 96 -12.22 -2.41 -5.27
CA GLY A 96 -11.98 -2.47 -6.70
C GLY A 96 -10.99 -3.54 -7.09
N PHE A 97 -9.93 -3.69 -6.30
CA PHE A 97 -8.96 -4.75 -6.53
C PHE A 97 -9.61 -6.13 -6.42
N LEU A 98 -10.47 -6.31 -5.42
CA LEU A 98 -11.10 -7.61 -5.21
C LEU A 98 -12.16 -7.93 -6.24
N LYS A 99 -12.91 -6.93 -6.65
CA LYS A 99 -14.04 -7.14 -7.54
C LYS A 99 -13.64 -7.14 -9.01
N ASP A 100 -12.87 -6.15 -9.40
CA ASP A 100 -12.57 -5.91 -10.80
C ASP A 100 -11.47 -6.82 -11.32
N LYS A 101 -10.45 -7.02 -10.55
CA LYS A 101 -9.37 -7.93 -10.89
C LYS A 101 -8.63 -7.61 -12.17
N LYS A 102 -8.81 -6.39 -12.67
CA LYS A 102 -8.16 -5.97 -13.89
C LYS A 102 -7.29 -4.76 -13.74
N THR A 103 -7.43 -4.05 -12.64
CA THR A 103 -6.69 -2.82 -12.44
C THR A 103 -5.41 -3.12 -11.68
N PRO A 104 -4.26 -3.12 -12.35
CA PRO A 104 -3.02 -3.46 -11.65
C PRO A 104 -2.57 -2.37 -10.69
N THR A 105 -2.97 -1.13 -10.93
CA THR A 105 -2.59 0.00 -10.07
C THR A 105 -3.76 0.92 -9.84
N ALA A 106 -3.72 1.64 -8.74
CA ALA A 106 -4.73 2.65 -8.46
C ALA A 106 -4.15 3.71 -7.52
N ASP A 107 -4.46 4.96 -7.78
CA ASP A 107 -4.08 6.05 -6.89
C ASP A 107 -4.93 5.96 -5.64
N MET A 108 -4.29 5.98 -4.50
CA MET A 108 -4.99 5.83 -3.24
C MET A 108 -5.08 7.16 -2.50
N LEU A 109 -3.97 7.79 -2.22
CA LEU A 109 -3.95 9.03 -1.44
C LEU A 109 -2.74 9.87 -1.80
N GLN A 110 -2.88 11.18 -1.64
CA GLN A 110 -1.72 12.05 -1.59
C GLN A 110 -1.25 12.06 -0.15
N ILE A 111 0.01 11.79 0.08
CA ILE A 111 0.57 11.75 1.43
C ILE A 111 1.82 12.60 1.50
N PHE A 112 2.15 13.01 2.71
CA PHE A 112 3.39 13.72 2.96
C PHE A 112 4.37 12.83 3.70
N ILE A 113 5.64 12.94 3.35
CA ILE A 113 6.72 12.39 4.15
C ILE A 113 7.59 13.60 4.44
N ALA A 114 7.69 13.96 5.70
CA ALA A 114 8.31 15.22 6.12
C ALA A 114 7.63 16.37 5.38
N LYS A 115 8.35 17.14 4.59
CA LYS A 115 7.76 18.29 3.91
C LYS A 115 7.47 18.02 2.44
N LYS A 116 7.64 16.79 2.00
CA LYS A 116 7.51 16.47 0.59
C LYS A 116 6.25 15.66 0.32
N GLU A 117 5.58 15.99 -0.77
CA GLU A 117 4.36 15.32 -1.15
C GLU A 117 4.64 14.13 -2.05
N TYR A 118 3.91 13.06 -1.85
CA TYR A 118 4.00 11.84 -2.65
C TYR A 118 2.60 11.34 -2.95
N MET A 119 2.50 10.55 -4.01
CA MET A 119 1.26 9.85 -4.30
C MET A 119 1.43 8.41 -3.82
N LEU A 120 0.51 7.96 -2.97
CA LEU A 120 0.44 6.56 -2.55
C LEU A 120 -0.38 5.81 -3.58
N VAL A 121 0.24 4.82 -4.22
CA VAL A 121 -0.38 4.07 -5.29
C VAL A 121 -0.43 2.60 -4.91
N GLY A 122 -1.58 1.97 -5.08
CA GLY A 122 -1.73 0.55 -4.80
C GLY A 122 -1.52 -0.28 -6.04
N PHE A 123 -0.86 -1.42 -5.88
CA PHE A 123 -0.67 -2.40 -6.93
C PHE A 123 -1.23 -3.73 -6.48
N ASN A 124 -2.11 -4.31 -7.27
CA ASN A 124 -2.47 -5.70 -7.08
C ASN A 124 -1.49 -6.51 -7.92
N GLN A 125 -0.43 -6.96 -7.28
CA GLN A 125 0.69 -7.58 -7.95
C GLN A 125 0.31 -8.85 -8.71
N GLN A 126 -0.63 -9.57 -8.19
CA GLN A 126 -1.13 -10.80 -8.79
C GLN A 126 -1.66 -10.55 -10.20
N TYR A 127 -2.45 -9.51 -10.36
CA TYR A 127 -3.05 -9.22 -11.65
C TYR A 127 -2.11 -8.47 -12.59
N LYS A 128 -1.22 -7.69 -12.02
CA LYS A 128 -0.23 -7.04 -12.84
C LYS A 128 0.65 -8.07 -13.52
N ARG A 129 1.06 -9.10 -12.78
CA ARG A 129 1.89 -10.13 -13.35
C ARG A 129 1.14 -10.90 -14.41
N TRP A 130 -0.14 -11.16 -14.18
CA TRP A 130 -0.96 -11.84 -15.15
C TRP A 130 -1.08 -11.06 -16.45
N LEU A 131 -1.21 -9.76 -16.35
CA LEU A 131 -1.32 -8.93 -17.53
C LEU A 131 -0.03 -8.86 -18.32
N LYS A 132 1.10 -8.98 -17.67
CA LYS A 132 2.35 -8.95 -18.37
C LYS A 132 2.65 -10.23 -19.09
N LYS A 133 2.24 -11.29 -18.52
CA LYS A 133 2.59 -12.58 -18.98
C LYS A 133 2.26 -12.90 -20.44
N PRO A 134 1.09 -12.66 -20.91
CA PRO A 134 0.64 -13.17 -22.18
C PRO A 134 1.48 -12.86 -23.38
N LYS A 135 2.08 -11.74 -23.44
CA LYS A 135 2.77 -11.39 -24.63
C LYS A 135 3.93 -12.23 -24.97
N LYS A 136 4.79 -12.48 -24.05
CA LYS A 136 5.94 -13.25 -24.30
C LYS A 136 5.73 -14.68 -24.23
N GLU A 137 5.02 -15.10 -23.21
CA GLU A 137 4.90 -16.49 -23.00
C GLU A 137 4.11 -17.16 -24.03
N GLN A 138 3.15 -16.48 -24.57
CA GLN A 138 2.40 -17.07 -25.61
C GLN A 138 3.24 -17.33 -26.80
N LYS A 139 4.15 -16.48 -27.09
CA LYS A 139 4.99 -16.73 -28.17
C LYS A 139 5.91 -17.87 -27.93
N GLU A 140 6.39 -17.99 -26.76
CA GLU A 140 7.28 -19.05 -26.47
C GLU A 140 6.62 -20.33 -26.38
N GLU A 141 5.44 -20.35 -25.84
CA GLU A 141 4.78 -21.59 -25.68
C GLU A 141 4.24 -22.11 -26.92
N ASN A 142 3.99 -21.27 -27.81
CA ASN A 142 3.45 -21.70 -29.04
C ASN A 142 4.43 -22.29 -29.95
N LYS A 143 5.61 -22.32 -29.58
CA LYS A 143 6.59 -22.90 -30.41
C LYS A 143 6.43 -24.33 -30.52
#